data_ab30ae996c615942d8ab7db157ce3f61
#
_entry.id   ab30ae996c615942d8ab7db157ce3f61
#
_cell.length_a   1.000
_cell.length_b   1.000
_cell.length_c   1.000
_cell.angle_alpha   90.00
_cell.angle_beta   90.00
_cell.angle_gamma   90.00
#
_symmetry.space_group_name_H-M   'P 1'
#
loop_
_entity.id
_entity.type
_entity.pdbx_description
1 polymer ?
#
loop_
_entity_poly.entity_id
_entity_poly.type
_entity_poly.pdbx_seq_one_letter_code
_entity_poly.pdbx_strand_id
1 'polypeptide(L)'
;MLGEKELSKIFPDFKELLQPSGIDLRLDEVFIQKSAGSLINNHKNLPQLEKLEPPIYTLKPKTAYSVTVEPKIKIPKGYVMLYLPRSTLNRSFISIHTAVGDPGFYGTLQFL
;
A
#
# COMPACT_ATOMS: atom_id res chain seq x y z
N MET A 1 -10.50 -14.02 8.58
CA MET A 1 -10.16 -12.61 8.79
C MET A 1 -9.99 -12.33 10.27
N LEU A 2 -8.91 -11.65 10.66
CA LEU A 2 -8.63 -11.40 12.07
C LEU A 2 -9.30 -10.11 12.55
N GLY A 3 -9.84 -10.14 13.76
CA GLY A 3 -10.39 -8.97 14.42
C GLY A 3 -9.31 -8.19 15.18
N GLU A 4 -9.72 -7.05 15.76
CA GLU A 4 -8.81 -6.14 16.47
C GLU A 4 -8.06 -6.83 17.61
N LYS A 5 -8.72 -7.72 18.37
CA LYS A 5 -8.14 -8.39 19.50
C LYS A 5 -6.97 -9.31 19.10
N GLU A 6 -7.14 -10.08 18.02
CA GLU A 6 -6.11 -10.94 17.48
C GLU A 6 -4.97 -10.14 16.85
N LEU A 7 -5.32 -9.07 16.12
CA LEU A 7 -4.33 -8.18 15.52
C LEU A 7 -3.48 -7.46 16.56
N SER A 8 -4.05 -7.10 17.72
CA SER A 8 -3.29 -6.46 18.80
C SER A 8 -2.23 -7.37 19.39
N LYS A 9 -2.44 -8.69 19.34
CA LYS A 9 -1.45 -9.68 19.79
C LYS A 9 -0.32 -9.84 18.78
N ILE A 10 -0.62 -9.76 17.49
CA ILE A 10 0.37 -9.92 16.41
C ILE A 10 1.15 -8.62 16.20
N PHE A 11 0.49 -7.48 16.31
CA PHE A 11 1.08 -6.16 16.09
C PHE A 11 0.88 -5.25 17.31
N PRO A 12 1.55 -5.55 18.43
CA PRO A 12 1.33 -4.77 19.67
C PRO A 12 1.80 -3.31 19.56
N ASP A 13 2.74 -3.02 18.65
CA ASP A 13 3.29 -1.68 18.48
C ASP A 13 2.41 -0.75 17.62
N PHE A 14 1.34 -1.29 17.01
CA PHE A 14 0.49 -0.56 16.09
C PHE A 14 -0.92 -0.33 16.62
N LYS A 15 -1.09 -0.26 17.94
CA LYS A 15 -2.42 -0.13 18.57
C LYS A 15 -3.22 1.05 18.05
N GLU A 16 -2.56 2.17 17.74
CA GLU A 16 -3.23 3.38 17.24
C GLU A 16 -3.79 3.21 15.83
N LEU A 17 -3.27 2.25 15.07
CA LEU A 17 -3.65 1.98 13.70
C LEU A 17 -4.67 0.85 13.58
N LEU A 18 -4.98 0.16 14.67
CA LEU A 18 -5.89 -0.98 14.66
C LEU A 18 -7.34 -0.53 14.48
N GLN A 19 -8.05 -1.24 13.63
CA GLN A 19 -9.47 -1.08 13.36
C GLN A 19 -10.17 -2.44 13.59
N PRO A 20 -11.50 -2.47 13.70
CA PRO A 20 -12.21 -3.74 13.96
C PRO A 20 -11.91 -4.87 13.00
N SER A 21 -11.55 -4.57 11.77
CA SER A 21 -11.31 -5.57 10.72
C SER A 21 -9.92 -5.49 10.09
N GLY A 22 -9.01 -4.72 10.63
CA GLY A 22 -7.71 -4.57 10.01
C GLY A 22 -6.82 -3.52 10.64
N ILE A 23 -5.78 -3.16 9.91
CA ILE A 23 -4.82 -2.12 10.30
C ILE A 23 -4.88 -1.02 9.26
N ASP A 24 -5.03 0.21 9.70
CA ASP A 24 -4.95 1.38 8.82
C ASP A 24 -3.48 1.70 8.55
N LEU A 25 -3.12 1.76 7.28
CA LEU A 25 -1.81 2.21 6.85
C LEU A 25 -1.88 3.69 6.45
N ARG A 26 -0.80 4.41 6.69
CA ARG A 26 -0.71 5.83 6.39
C ARG A 26 0.10 6.07 5.14
N LEU A 27 -0.32 7.06 4.35
CA LEU A 27 0.43 7.49 3.18
C LEU A 27 1.80 8.04 3.61
N ASP A 28 2.86 7.59 2.95
CA ASP A 28 4.22 8.08 3.18
C ASP A 28 4.68 8.93 1.99
N GLU A 29 5.00 8.31 0.86
CA GLU A 29 5.50 9.01 -0.31
C GLU A 29 4.59 8.79 -1.52
N VAL A 30 4.53 9.78 -2.41
CA VAL A 30 3.77 9.71 -3.66
C VAL A 30 4.70 9.99 -4.83
N PHE A 31 4.61 9.15 -5.85
CA PHE A 31 5.37 9.26 -7.08
C PHE A 31 4.43 9.32 -8.28
N ILE A 32 4.73 10.18 -9.25
CA ILE A 32 4.00 10.17 -10.52
C ILE A 32 4.73 9.27 -11.52
N GLN A 33 3.97 8.48 -12.28
CA GLN A 33 4.52 7.64 -13.34
C GLN A 33 4.90 8.49 -14.53
N LYS A 34 6.17 8.42 -14.98
CA LYS A 34 6.72 9.21 -16.06
C LYS A 34 6.88 8.43 -17.37
N SER A 35 6.92 7.10 -17.31
CA SER A 35 7.10 6.28 -18.50
C SER A 35 6.30 4.99 -18.38
N ALA A 36 6.11 4.31 -19.51
CA ALA A 36 5.51 2.98 -19.51
C ALA A 36 6.49 1.92 -19.05
N GLY A 37 5.96 0.85 -18.47
CA GLY A 37 6.72 -0.34 -18.17
C GLY A 37 6.51 -1.40 -19.24
N SER A 38 7.32 -2.46 -19.23
CA SER A 38 7.15 -3.59 -20.12
C SER A 38 7.62 -4.89 -19.47
N LEU A 39 7.07 -5.99 -19.97
CA LEU A 39 7.48 -7.34 -19.59
C LEU A 39 7.52 -8.18 -20.88
N ILE A 40 8.71 -8.39 -21.41
CA ILE A 40 8.91 -9.10 -22.68
C ILE A 40 9.99 -10.17 -22.48
N ASN A 41 9.68 -11.43 -22.82
CA ASN A 41 10.62 -12.56 -22.77
C ASN A 41 11.39 -12.63 -21.44
N ASN A 42 10.68 -12.52 -20.32
CA ASN A 42 11.24 -12.50 -18.97
C ASN A 42 12.09 -11.27 -18.64
N HIS A 43 12.18 -10.29 -19.52
CA HIS A 43 12.78 -9.00 -19.23
C HIS A 43 11.72 -8.03 -18.72
N LYS A 44 11.99 -7.43 -17.58
CA LYS A 44 11.08 -6.53 -16.91
C LYS A 44 11.66 -5.11 -16.94
N ASN A 45 10.93 -4.19 -17.57
CA ASN A 45 11.20 -2.75 -17.50
C ASN A 45 10.13 -2.08 -16.68
N LEU A 46 10.48 -1.58 -15.51
CA LEU A 46 9.54 -0.85 -14.67
C LEU A 46 9.39 0.59 -15.13
N PRO A 47 8.21 1.20 -14.95
CA PRO A 47 8.03 2.63 -15.26
C PRO A 47 8.98 3.50 -14.43
N GLN A 48 9.40 4.61 -15.02
CA GLN A 48 10.12 5.63 -14.27
C GLN A 48 9.14 6.42 -13.42
N LEU A 49 9.56 6.72 -12.19
CA LEU A 49 8.75 7.43 -11.20
C LEU A 49 9.47 8.71 -10.79
N GLU A 50 8.69 9.76 -10.57
CA GLU A 50 9.17 11.03 -10.03
C GLU A 50 8.44 11.32 -8.72
N LYS A 51 9.20 11.58 -7.67
CA LYS A 51 8.64 11.85 -6.34
C LYS A 51 7.95 13.21 -6.32
N LEU A 52 6.74 13.26 -5.76
CA LEU A 52 6.03 14.51 -5.52
C LEU A 52 6.43 15.09 -4.16
N GLU A 53 6.39 16.42 -4.08
CA GLU A 53 6.79 17.12 -2.85
C GLU A 53 5.66 17.16 -1.83
N PRO A 54 5.92 16.75 -0.56
CA PRO A 54 4.96 16.89 0.52
C PRO A 54 4.79 18.37 0.93
N PRO A 55 3.80 18.73 1.78
CA PRO A 55 2.85 17.83 2.44
C PRO A 55 1.54 17.61 1.69
N ILE A 56 1.26 18.38 0.66
CA ILE A 56 0.00 18.31 -0.07
C ILE A 56 0.27 17.78 -1.48
N TYR A 57 -0.48 16.72 -1.84
CA TYR A 57 -0.36 16.10 -3.15
C TYR A 57 -1.62 16.36 -3.97
N THR A 58 -1.46 16.93 -5.16
CA THR A 58 -2.55 17.13 -6.10
C THR A 58 -2.49 16.03 -7.16
N LEU A 59 -3.53 15.20 -7.21
CA LEU A 59 -3.62 14.11 -8.18
C LEU A 59 -4.43 14.58 -9.40
N LYS A 60 -3.88 14.37 -10.58
CA LYS A 60 -4.55 14.70 -11.83
C LYS A 60 -5.44 13.54 -12.28
N PRO A 61 -6.60 13.81 -12.93
CA PRO A 61 -7.44 12.75 -13.49
C PRO A 61 -6.69 11.91 -14.52
N LYS A 62 -7.06 10.64 -14.62
CA LYS A 62 -6.51 9.70 -15.62
C LYS A 62 -4.99 9.60 -15.59
N THR A 63 -4.39 9.72 -14.42
CA THR A 63 -2.94 9.69 -14.23
C THR A 63 -2.60 8.59 -13.24
N ALA A 64 -1.52 7.88 -13.53
CA ALA A 64 -1.03 6.82 -12.64
C ALA A 64 0.00 7.35 -11.65
N TYR A 65 -0.16 6.95 -10.40
CA TYR A 65 0.75 7.30 -9.31
C TYR A 65 1.17 6.03 -8.58
N SER A 66 2.34 6.07 -7.99
CA SER A 66 2.79 5.04 -7.07
C SER A 66 2.87 5.64 -5.67
N VAL A 67 2.42 4.91 -4.67
CA VAL A 67 2.45 5.39 -3.29
C VAL A 67 3.15 4.38 -2.39
N THR A 68 3.89 4.87 -1.43
CA THR A 68 4.40 4.05 -0.34
C THR A 68 3.59 4.36 0.92
N VAL A 69 3.54 3.39 1.81
CA VAL A 69 2.79 3.52 3.06
C VAL A 69 3.66 3.14 4.24
N GLU A 70 3.27 3.62 5.41
CA GLU A 70 3.91 3.32 6.67
C GLU A 70 2.87 2.82 7.68
N PRO A 71 3.23 2.11 8.74
CA PRO A 71 4.59 1.65 9.08
C PRO A 71 5.01 0.44 8.25
N LYS A 72 6.28 0.04 8.36
CA LYS A 72 6.74 -1.23 7.81
C LYS A 72 6.05 -2.37 8.54
N ILE A 73 5.52 -3.33 7.78
CA ILE A 73 4.77 -4.46 8.33
C ILE A 73 5.58 -5.73 8.15
N LYS A 74 5.66 -6.54 9.22
CA LYS A 74 6.16 -7.89 9.15
C LYS A 74 4.98 -8.85 9.22
N ILE A 75 4.79 -9.63 8.16
CA ILE A 75 3.69 -10.59 8.09
C ILE A 75 4.18 -11.91 8.70
N PRO A 76 3.55 -12.38 9.80
CA PRO A 76 3.98 -13.64 10.44
C PRO A 76 3.79 -14.82 9.50
N LYS A 77 4.60 -15.86 9.70
CA LYS A 77 4.43 -17.13 8.99
C LYS A 77 3.05 -17.71 9.30
N GLY A 78 2.40 -18.27 8.30
CA GLY A 78 1.05 -18.81 8.42
C GLY A 78 -0.07 -17.81 8.20
N TYR A 79 0.26 -16.54 7.91
CA TYR A 79 -0.71 -15.49 7.61
C TYR A 79 -0.43 -14.85 6.27
N VAL A 80 -1.49 -14.37 5.63
CA VAL A 80 -1.41 -13.49 4.46
C VAL A 80 -2.08 -12.17 4.80
N MET A 81 -1.69 -11.11 4.13
CA MET A 81 -2.30 -9.79 4.31
C MET A 81 -2.93 -9.35 3.00
N LEU A 82 -4.20 -8.97 3.06
CA LEU A 82 -4.91 -8.37 1.95
C LEU A 82 -4.94 -6.86 2.13
N TYR A 83 -4.62 -6.12 1.08
CA TYR A 83 -4.60 -4.66 1.11
C TYR A 83 -5.80 -4.13 0.36
N LEU A 84 -6.58 -3.30 1.03
CA LEU A 84 -7.81 -2.75 0.48
C LEU A 84 -7.83 -1.23 0.67
N PRO A 85 -8.39 -0.47 -0.29
CA PRO A 85 -8.54 0.96 -0.11
C PRO A 85 -9.62 1.27 0.93
N ARG A 86 -9.47 2.39 1.61
CA ARG A 86 -10.53 2.89 2.48
C ARG A 86 -11.70 3.41 1.65
N SER A 87 -12.90 3.36 2.25
CA SER A 87 -14.12 3.81 1.56
C SER A 87 -14.05 5.25 1.08
N THR A 88 -13.33 6.12 1.79
CA THR A 88 -13.16 7.51 1.38
C THR A 88 -12.45 7.62 0.02
N LEU A 89 -11.45 6.78 -0.23
CA LEU A 89 -10.77 6.74 -1.52
C LEU A 89 -11.72 6.29 -2.63
N ASN A 90 -12.49 5.24 -2.37
CA ASN A 90 -13.47 4.76 -3.33
C ASN A 90 -14.54 5.81 -3.65
N ARG A 91 -15.00 6.54 -2.64
CA ARG A 91 -15.97 7.62 -2.82
C ARG A 91 -15.40 8.81 -3.57
N SER A 92 -14.10 8.96 -3.57
CA SER A 92 -13.40 10.02 -4.31
C SER A 92 -12.97 9.56 -5.70
N PHE A 93 -13.46 8.40 -6.16
CA PHE A 93 -13.11 7.81 -7.46
C PHE A 93 -11.61 7.57 -7.63
N ILE A 94 -10.93 7.25 -6.54
CA ILE A 94 -9.52 6.86 -6.55
C ILE A 94 -9.43 5.35 -6.45
N SER A 95 -8.85 4.71 -7.46
CA SER A 95 -8.60 3.27 -7.47
C SER A 95 -7.18 2.97 -7.02
N ILE A 96 -7.02 1.94 -6.22
CA ILE A 96 -5.69 1.48 -5.79
C ILE A 96 -5.51 0.04 -6.25
N HIS A 97 -4.43 -0.20 -6.97
CA HIS A 97 -4.05 -1.55 -7.37
C HIS A 97 -3.16 -2.16 -6.29
N THR A 98 -3.67 -3.17 -5.62
CA THR A 98 -3.00 -3.81 -4.50
C THR A 98 -2.70 -5.27 -4.81
N ALA A 99 -1.85 -5.86 -3.99
CA ALA A 99 -1.50 -7.26 -4.08
C ALA A 99 -1.59 -7.91 -2.70
N VAL A 100 -1.32 -9.20 -2.63
CA VAL A 100 -1.31 -9.95 -1.38
C VAL A 100 0.06 -9.81 -0.73
N GLY A 101 0.08 -9.59 0.59
CA GLY A 101 1.30 -9.68 1.38
C GLY A 101 1.58 -11.12 1.77
N ASP A 102 2.73 -11.63 1.36
CA ASP A 102 3.11 -13.02 1.60
C ASP A 102 3.56 -13.28 3.04
N PRO A 103 3.37 -14.51 3.54
CA PRO A 103 3.88 -14.87 4.87
C PRO A 103 5.38 -14.63 4.98
N GLY A 104 5.80 -14.01 6.07
CA GLY A 104 7.20 -13.72 6.34
C GLY A 104 7.74 -12.44 5.69
N PHE A 105 6.95 -11.76 4.85
CA PHE A 105 7.38 -10.49 4.26
C PHE A 105 7.60 -9.43 5.35
N TYR A 106 8.68 -8.65 5.18
CA TYR A 106 8.95 -7.47 5.98
C TYR A 106 9.54 -6.38 5.10
N GLY A 107 8.96 -5.19 5.14
CA GLY A 107 9.48 -4.07 4.37
C GLY A 107 8.46 -2.96 4.17
N THR A 108 8.81 -2.03 3.29
CA THR A 108 7.95 -0.95 2.87
C THR A 108 6.98 -1.44 1.79
N LEU A 109 5.70 -1.15 1.96
CA LEU A 109 4.68 -1.49 0.99
C LEU A 109 4.53 -0.38 -0.03
N GLN A 110 4.40 -0.76 -1.30
CA GLN A 110 4.21 0.16 -2.40
C GLN A 110 3.01 -0.28 -3.23
N PHE A 111 2.13 0.66 -3.54
CA PHE A 111 0.90 0.43 -4.31
C PHE A 111 0.80 1.38 -5.49
N LEU A 112 -0.01 1.00 -6.47
CA LEU A 112 -0.29 1.81 -7.67
C LEU A 112 -1.73 2.29 -7.69
#